data_06451915d4b729d089c67fdcee965c64
#
_entry.id   06451915d4b729d089c67fdcee965c64
#
_cell.length_a   1.000
_cell.length_b   1.000
_cell.length_c   1.000
_cell.angle_alpha   90.00
_cell.angle_beta   90.00
_cell.angle_gamma   90.00
#
_symmetry.space_group_name_H-M   'P 1'
#
loop_
_entity.id
_entity.type
_entity.pdbx_description
1 polymer ?
#
loop_
_entity_poly.entity_id
_entity_poly.type
_entity_poly.pdbx_seq_one_letter_code
_entity_poly.pdbx_strand_id
1 'polypeptide(L)'
;MTKVLMVCLGNICRSPLAQGILQSKINSKDIYVDSAGTAAYHVGNLPDDRSIAVAKKYGIDITNQRARKFVVEDFDKFDFIYAMDESNCQNILSLARNND
;
A
#
# COMPACT_ATOMS: atom_id res chain seq x y z
N MET A 1 0.87 16.29 9.14
CA MET A 1 0.13 15.30 8.32
C MET A 1 0.54 13.89 8.70
N THR A 2 -0.40 13.04 8.97
CA THR A 2 -0.13 11.63 9.25
C THR A 2 0.04 10.88 7.93
N LYS A 3 1.09 10.06 7.83
CA LYS A 3 1.39 9.29 6.62
C LYS A 3 1.23 7.80 6.89
N VAL A 4 0.42 7.14 6.07
CA VAL A 4 0.04 5.73 6.21
C VAL A 4 0.44 4.96 4.96
N LEU A 5 1.08 3.81 5.14
CA LEU A 5 1.47 2.93 4.04
C LEU A 5 0.81 1.57 4.19
N MET A 6 0.15 1.12 3.13
CA MET A 6 -0.44 -0.22 3.05
C MET A 6 0.50 -1.13 2.27
N VAL A 7 0.81 -2.31 2.79
CA VAL A 7 1.81 -3.21 2.18
C VAL A 7 1.23 -4.61 1.98
N CYS A 8 1.40 -5.14 0.77
CA CYS A 8 1.11 -6.53 0.47
C CYS A 8 2.29 -7.10 -0.35
N LEU A 9 2.14 -8.30 -0.92
CA LEU A 9 3.26 -8.92 -1.63
C LEU A 9 3.61 -8.17 -2.91
N GLY A 10 2.66 -8.03 -3.83
CA GLY A 10 2.91 -7.49 -5.17
C GLY A 10 2.45 -6.06 -5.40
N ASN A 11 1.74 -5.47 -4.46
CA ASN A 11 1.17 -4.12 -4.57
C ASN A 11 0.22 -3.97 -5.77
N ILE A 12 -0.53 -5.03 -6.09
CA ILE A 12 -1.53 -4.98 -7.17
C ILE A 12 -2.93 -5.37 -6.71
N CYS A 13 -3.10 -6.03 -5.58
CA CYS A 13 -4.42 -6.49 -5.11
C CYS A 13 -4.85 -5.82 -3.83
N ARG A 14 -4.38 -6.32 -2.69
CA ARG A 14 -4.89 -5.90 -1.39
C ARG A 14 -4.46 -4.50 -0.97
N SER A 15 -3.17 -4.18 -1.12
CA SER A 15 -2.70 -2.87 -0.67
C SER A 15 -3.22 -1.72 -1.53
N PRO A 16 -3.33 -1.84 -2.87
CA PRO A 16 -3.98 -0.78 -3.65
C PRO A 16 -5.44 -0.58 -3.27
N LEU A 17 -6.16 -1.67 -3.04
CA LEU A 17 -7.57 -1.60 -2.64
C LEU A 17 -7.71 -0.95 -1.26
N ALA A 18 -6.87 -1.36 -0.30
CA ALA A 18 -6.87 -0.77 1.04
C ALA A 18 -6.54 0.72 0.98
N GLN A 19 -5.56 1.11 0.16
CA GLN A 19 -5.22 2.51 -0.05
C GLN A 19 -6.42 3.30 -0.57
N GLY A 20 -7.09 2.79 -1.60
CA GLY A 20 -8.24 3.46 -2.20
C GLY A 20 -9.39 3.60 -1.22
N ILE A 21 -9.68 2.54 -0.46
CA ILE A 21 -10.77 2.56 0.52
C ILE A 21 -10.47 3.60 1.60
N LEU A 22 -9.27 3.60 2.16
CA LEU A 22 -8.91 4.56 3.20
C LEU A 22 -8.96 5.99 2.67
N GLN A 23 -8.42 6.24 1.47
CA GLN A 23 -8.46 7.57 0.86
C GLN A 23 -9.89 8.07 0.69
N SER A 24 -10.84 7.18 0.40
CA SER A 24 -12.24 7.57 0.21
C SER A 24 -12.94 7.97 1.50
N LYS A 25 -12.37 7.60 2.66
CA LYS A 25 -12.99 7.81 3.97
C LYS A 25 -12.32 8.90 4.81
N ILE A 26 -11.23 9.50 4.34
CA ILE A 26 -10.43 10.44 5.12
C ILE A 26 -10.35 11.79 4.45
N ASN A 27 -9.90 12.78 5.25
CA ASN A 27 -9.58 14.12 4.73
C ASN A 27 -8.12 14.12 4.24
N SER A 28 -7.93 14.27 2.94
CA SER A 28 -6.60 14.23 2.32
C SER A 28 -5.67 15.35 2.78
N LYS A 29 -6.19 16.37 3.44
CA LYS A 29 -5.36 17.45 4.00
C LYS A 29 -4.63 16.99 5.26
N ASP A 30 -5.18 16.03 5.98
CA ASP A 30 -4.67 15.59 7.27
C ASP A 30 -3.92 14.26 7.19
N ILE A 31 -4.27 13.41 6.23
CA ILE A 31 -3.73 12.06 6.12
C ILE A 31 -3.30 11.78 4.68
N TYR A 32 -2.06 11.35 4.52
CA TYR A 32 -1.52 10.89 3.23
C TYR A 32 -1.46 9.37 3.25
N VAL A 33 -2.00 8.72 2.23
CA VAL A 33 -2.02 7.26 2.12
C VAL A 33 -1.32 6.82 0.84
N ASP A 34 -0.46 5.80 0.97
CA ASP A 34 0.23 5.19 -0.18
C ASP A 34 0.23 3.68 0.02
N SER A 35 0.77 2.95 -0.93
CA SER A 35 0.91 1.50 -0.85
C SER A 35 2.19 1.03 -1.52
N ALA A 36 2.65 -0.17 -1.14
CA ALA A 36 3.87 -0.75 -1.67
C ALA A 36 3.80 -2.27 -1.57
N GLY A 37 4.68 -2.97 -2.29
CA GLY A 37 4.80 -4.41 -2.24
C GLY A 37 6.13 -4.84 -1.65
N THR A 38 6.16 -5.99 -0.99
CA THR A 38 7.42 -6.55 -0.48
C THR A 38 8.24 -7.22 -1.57
N ALA A 39 7.60 -7.53 -2.71
CA ALA A 39 8.29 -8.11 -3.87
C ALA A 39 8.15 -7.14 -5.07
N ALA A 40 9.05 -7.29 -6.04
CA ALA A 40 9.13 -6.38 -7.18
C ALA A 40 8.51 -6.94 -8.46
N TYR A 41 7.67 -7.99 -8.36
CA TYR A 41 7.14 -8.69 -9.53
C TYR A 41 6.34 -7.79 -10.48
N HIS A 42 5.65 -6.82 -9.94
CA HIS A 42 4.67 -6.03 -10.68
C HIS A 42 4.97 -4.53 -10.67
N VAL A 43 6.21 -4.14 -10.35
CA VAL A 43 6.57 -2.71 -10.27
C VAL A 43 6.19 -1.99 -11.56
N GLY A 44 5.48 -0.88 -11.41
CA GLY A 44 5.03 -0.07 -12.54
C GLY A 44 3.67 -0.49 -13.10
N ASN A 45 3.14 -1.64 -12.67
CA ASN A 45 1.87 -2.14 -13.18
C ASN A 45 0.68 -1.47 -12.49
N LEU A 46 -0.44 -1.48 -13.20
CA LEU A 46 -1.74 -1.11 -12.64
C LEU A 46 -2.15 -2.14 -11.58
N PRO A 47 -3.06 -1.77 -10.64
CA PRO A 47 -3.68 -2.78 -9.79
C PRO A 47 -4.34 -3.90 -10.59
N ASP A 48 -4.50 -5.05 -9.96
CA ASP A 48 -5.16 -6.21 -10.57
C ASP A 48 -6.57 -5.83 -11.05
N ASP A 49 -6.97 -6.35 -12.21
CA ASP A 49 -8.27 -6.02 -12.81
C ASP A 49 -9.44 -6.30 -11.88
N ARG A 50 -9.35 -7.37 -11.08
CA ARG A 50 -10.42 -7.72 -10.13
C ARG A 50 -10.50 -6.70 -9.00
N SER A 51 -9.35 -6.20 -8.53
CA SER A 51 -9.32 -5.16 -7.51
C SER A 51 -9.88 -3.83 -8.05
N ILE A 52 -9.55 -3.49 -9.28
CA ILE A 52 -10.11 -2.30 -9.94
C ILE A 52 -11.64 -2.43 -10.04
N ALA A 53 -12.13 -3.61 -10.44
CA ALA A 53 -13.57 -3.84 -10.60
C ALA A 53 -14.30 -3.76 -9.27
N VAL A 54 -13.74 -4.35 -8.20
CA VAL A 54 -14.33 -4.29 -6.86
C VAL A 54 -14.38 -2.84 -6.36
N ALA A 55 -13.29 -2.11 -6.51
CA ALA A 55 -13.24 -0.71 -6.09
C ALA A 55 -14.29 0.13 -6.83
N LYS A 56 -14.39 -0.06 -8.13
CA LYS A 56 -15.34 0.67 -8.96
C LYS A 56 -16.79 0.40 -8.53
N LYS A 57 -17.09 -0.82 -8.14
CA LYS A 57 -18.42 -1.20 -7.65
C LYS A 57 -18.85 -0.35 -6.45
N TYR A 58 -17.90 0.09 -5.65
CA TYR A 58 -18.15 0.93 -4.48
C TYR A 58 -17.83 2.40 -4.73
N GLY A 59 -17.68 2.80 -5.99
CA GLY A 59 -17.44 4.20 -6.36
C GLY A 59 -16.00 4.67 -6.13
N ILE A 60 -15.06 3.76 -6.07
CA ILE A 60 -13.64 4.07 -5.80
C ILE A 60 -12.81 3.78 -7.04
N ASP A 61 -12.01 4.76 -7.46
CA ASP A 61 -11.10 4.62 -8.60
C ASP A 61 -9.67 4.44 -8.09
N ILE A 62 -9.07 3.29 -8.39
CA ILE A 62 -7.67 3.01 -8.05
C ILE A 62 -6.77 2.89 -9.29
N THR A 63 -7.29 3.29 -10.46
CA THR A 63 -6.53 3.19 -11.72
C THR A 63 -5.37 4.18 -11.81
N ASN A 64 -5.30 5.17 -10.93
CA ASN A 64 -4.18 6.10 -10.87
C ASN A 64 -2.99 5.55 -10.08
N GLN A 65 -3.15 4.40 -9.43
CA GLN A 65 -2.08 3.77 -8.67
C GLN A 65 -1.17 2.93 -9.57
N ARG A 66 0.10 2.82 -9.18
CA ARG A 66 1.07 1.93 -9.83
C ARG A 66 1.82 1.17 -8.76
N ALA A 67 2.09 -0.11 -9.02
CA ALA A 67 2.83 -0.95 -8.08
C ALA A 67 4.24 -0.41 -7.89
N ARG A 68 4.70 -0.39 -6.64
CA ARG A 68 6.09 -0.07 -6.30
C ARG A 68 6.57 -1.01 -5.20
N LYS A 69 7.89 -1.17 -5.10
CA LYS A 69 8.48 -2.00 -4.06
C LYS A 69 8.68 -1.18 -2.79
N PHE A 70 8.43 -1.82 -1.63
CA PHE A 70 8.75 -1.25 -0.32
C PHE A 70 10.28 -1.07 -0.22
N VAL A 71 10.70 0.07 0.29
CA VAL A 71 12.12 0.38 0.50
C VAL A 71 12.37 0.78 1.94
N VAL A 72 13.63 0.67 2.38
CA VAL A 72 14.01 0.96 3.77
C VAL A 72 13.61 2.38 4.19
N GLU A 73 13.69 3.34 3.29
CA GLU A 73 13.32 4.72 3.56
C GLU A 73 11.85 4.88 3.94
N ASP A 74 10.99 3.90 3.61
CA ASP A 74 9.57 3.95 3.98
C ASP A 74 9.38 3.90 5.49
N PHE A 75 10.30 3.27 6.24
CA PHE A 75 10.25 3.29 7.70
C PHE A 75 10.35 4.71 8.27
N ASP A 76 11.12 5.57 7.61
CA ASP A 76 11.30 6.95 8.06
C ASP A 76 10.18 7.88 7.55
N LYS A 77 9.62 7.54 6.40
CA LYS A 77 8.65 8.40 5.72
C LYS A 77 7.24 8.27 6.27
N PHE A 78 6.84 7.08 6.70
CA PHE A 78 5.48 6.80 7.12
C PHE A 78 5.35 6.64 8.62
N ASP A 79 4.27 7.20 9.18
CA ASP A 79 3.96 7.09 10.61
C ASP A 79 3.39 5.73 10.95
N PHE A 80 2.62 5.15 10.03
CA PHE A 80 2.00 3.84 10.20
C PHE A 80 2.21 3.01 8.95
N ILE A 81 2.64 1.76 9.13
CA ILE A 81 2.83 0.81 8.04
C ILE A 81 2.01 -0.43 8.37
N TYR A 82 0.99 -0.71 7.55
CA TYR A 82 0.08 -1.82 7.75
C TYR A 82 0.35 -2.93 6.75
N ALA A 83 0.76 -4.10 7.25
CA ALA A 83 0.92 -5.29 6.44
C ALA A 83 -0.44 -5.96 6.26
N MET A 84 -0.71 -6.44 5.05
CA MET A 84 -2.02 -7.03 4.75
C MET A 84 -2.15 -8.45 5.30
N ASP A 85 -1.06 -9.12 5.63
CA ASP A 85 -1.06 -10.40 6.32
C ASP A 85 0.25 -10.59 7.07
N GLU A 86 0.38 -11.71 7.81
CA GLU A 86 1.56 -11.95 8.64
C GLU A 86 2.82 -12.18 7.82
N SER A 87 2.70 -12.82 6.67
CA SER A 87 3.84 -13.02 5.76
C SER A 87 4.43 -11.67 5.34
N ASN A 88 3.58 -10.73 4.98
CA ASN A 88 4.03 -9.38 4.61
C ASN A 88 4.65 -8.66 5.81
N CYS A 89 4.10 -8.85 7.00
CA CYS A 89 4.65 -8.28 8.22
C CYS A 89 6.07 -8.81 8.46
N GLN A 90 6.29 -10.11 8.34
CA GLN A 90 7.61 -10.71 8.50
C GLN A 90 8.60 -10.18 7.47
N ASN A 91 8.16 -10.04 6.22
CA ASN A 91 9.00 -9.49 5.16
C ASN A 91 9.42 -8.05 5.44
N ILE A 92 8.51 -7.23 5.95
CA ILE A 92 8.83 -5.85 6.33
C ILE A 92 9.83 -5.83 7.47
N LEU A 93 9.60 -6.63 8.51
CA LEU A 93 10.48 -6.68 9.67
C LEU A 93 11.89 -7.10 9.30
N SER A 94 12.04 -7.99 8.31
CA SER A 94 13.36 -8.41 7.84
C SER A 94 14.15 -7.29 7.17
N LEU A 95 13.48 -6.24 6.74
CA LEU A 95 14.10 -5.07 6.12
C LEU A 95 14.36 -3.95 7.12
N ALA A 96 13.84 -4.07 8.34
CA ALA A 96 13.98 -3.02 9.36
C ALA A 96 15.45 -2.86 9.78
N ARG A 97 15.83 -1.60 10.00
CA ARG A 97 17.19 -1.26 10.45
C ARG A 97 17.25 -1.29 11.97
N ASN A 98 18.28 -1.91 12.52
CA ASN A 98 18.56 -1.87 13.97
C ASN A 98 17.36 -2.29 14.82
N ASN A 99 16.57 -3.23 14.33
CA ASN A 99 15.38 -3.74 15.02
C ASN A 99 14.29 -2.69 15.25
N ASP A 100 14.24 -1.70 14.45
CA ASP A 100 13.21 -0.66 14.52
C ASP A 100 11.86 -1.12 13.98
#